data_cf210b3aa2a090e7072ededc32d8e3fe
#
_entry.id   cf210b3aa2a090e7072ededc32d8e3fe
#
_cell.length_a   1.000
_cell.length_b   1.000
_cell.length_c   1.000
_cell.angle_alpha   90.00
_cell.angle_beta   90.00
_cell.angle_gamma   90.00
#
_symmetry.space_group_name_H-M   'P 1'
#
loop_
_entity.id
_entity.type
_entity.pdbx_description
1 polymer ?
#
loop_
_entity_poly.entity_id
_entity_poly.type
_entity_poly.pdbx_seq_one_letter_code
_entity_poly.pdbx_strand_id
1 'polypeptide(L)'
;GLGNIDELNSIIGIILTEELPSSIKENLNKIQHHLFDIGGELSIPDHIVINEDKVLFLEESLDKINKTLPPLKEFILPGGSKESAYCHLARTVCRRSERVLFKLSKSEKINSASLKYINRLSDYLFVLARFINKSNGVKDILWEKSI
;
A
#
# COMPACT_ATOMS: atom_id res chain seq x y z
N GLY A 1 6.26 9.68 12.31
CA GLY A 1 5.93 9.71 10.91
C GLY A 1 6.98 9.07 10.03
N LEU A 2 8.20 9.57 10.06
CA LEU A 2 9.27 9.06 9.18
C LEU A 2 9.59 7.58 9.42
N GLY A 3 9.66 7.16 10.69
CA GLY A 3 9.93 5.75 11.03
C GLY A 3 8.86 4.81 10.51
N ASN A 4 7.59 5.20 10.50
CA ASN A 4 6.51 4.39 9.96
C ASN A 4 6.61 4.26 8.45
N ILE A 5 7.00 5.32 7.75
CA ILE A 5 7.18 5.30 6.30
C ILE A 5 8.36 4.39 5.94
N ASP A 6 9.45 4.45 6.67
CA ASP A 6 10.61 3.59 6.46
C ASP A 6 10.29 2.11 6.71
N GLU A 7 9.54 1.82 7.76
CA GLU A 7 9.06 0.46 8.04
C GLU A 7 8.21 -0.07 6.90
N LEU A 8 7.24 0.71 6.43
CA LEU A 8 6.39 0.35 5.30
C LEU A 8 7.23 0.07 4.06
N ASN A 9 8.18 0.94 3.75
CA ASN A 9 9.06 0.78 2.59
C ASN A 9 9.90 -0.49 2.69
N SER A 10 10.38 -0.82 3.88
CA SER A 10 11.15 -2.04 4.14
C SER A 10 10.31 -3.30 3.90
N ILE A 11 9.04 -3.30 4.29
CA ILE A 11 8.14 -4.43 4.05
C ILE A 11 7.89 -4.58 2.54
N ILE A 12 7.73 -3.49 1.80
CA ILE A 12 7.61 -3.55 0.34
C ILE A 12 8.87 -4.15 -0.27
N GLY A 13 10.05 -3.84 0.29
CA GLY A 13 11.29 -4.48 -0.10
C GLY A 13 11.26 -6.00 0.07
N ILE A 14 10.66 -6.49 1.15
CA ILE A 14 10.48 -7.93 1.37
C ILE A 14 9.56 -8.53 0.29
N ILE A 15 8.45 -7.86 -0.01
CA ILE A 15 7.52 -8.33 -1.06
C ILE A 15 8.25 -8.44 -2.40
N LEU A 16 9.12 -7.50 -2.71
CA LEU A 16 9.89 -7.49 -3.97
C LEU A 16 10.89 -8.63 -4.09
N THR A 17 11.24 -9.32 -3.00
CA THR A 17 12.10 -10.51 -3.07
C THR A 17 11.38 -11.75 -3.56
N GLU A 18 10.05 -11.72 -3.60
CA GLU A 18 9.24 -12.85 -4.03
C GLU A 18 9.01 -12.83 -5.54
N GLU A 19 8.57 -13.96 -6.10
CA GLU A 19 8.21 -14.02 -7.51
C GLU A 19 6.86 -13.35 -7.74
N LEU A 20 6.86 -12.32 -8.57
CA LEU A 20 5.67 -11.53 -8.90
C LEU A 20 5.68 -11.21 -10.39
N PRO A 21 4.51 -10.95 -10.99
CA PRO A 21 4.46 -10.43 -12.36
C PRO A 21 5.32 -9.17 -12.48
N SER A 22 5.99 -9.01 -13.63
CA SER A 22 6.90 -7.87 -13.85
C SER A 22 6.21 -6.52 -13.70
N SER A 23 4.95 -6.40 -14.12
CA SER A 23 4.18 -5.15 -13.96
C SER A 23 3.96 -4.78 -12.50
N ILE A 24 3.76 -5.78 -11.65
CA ILE A 24 3.60 -5.57 -10.20
C ILE A 24 4.94 -5.15 -9.59
N LYS A 25 6.04 -5.79 -9.97
CA LYS A 25 7.38 -5.39 -9.51
C LYS A 25 7.71 -3.95 -9.89
N GLU A 26 7.40 -3.56 -11.12
CA GLU A 26 7.60 -2.18 -11.58
C GLU A 26 6.81 -1.18 -10.72
N ASN A 27 5.54 -1.50 -10.43
CA ASN A 27 4.70 -0.65 -9.58
C ASN A 27 5.27 -0.54 -8.16
N LEU A 28 5.68 -1.66 -7.57
CA LEU A 28 6.24 -1.66 -6.22
C LEU A 28 7.57 -0.90 -6.15
N ASN A 29 8.39 -1.01 -7.20
CA ASN A 29 9.62 -0.21 -7.28
C ASN A 29 9.32 1.28 -7.29
N LYS A 30 8.35 1.72 -8.07
CA LYS A 30 7.92 3.13 -8.09
C LYS A 30 7.41 3.57 -6.73
N ILE A 31 6.62 2.72 -6.09
CA ILE A 31 6.08 2.99 -4.76
C ILE A 31 7.20 3.19 -3.74
N GLN A 32 8.27 2.38 -3.78
CA GLN A 32 9.42 2.57 -2.90
C GLN A 32 10.06 3.95 -3.09
N HIS A 33 10.22 4.39 -4.33
CA HIS A 33 10.75 5.72 -4.61
C HIS A 33 9.83 6.83 -4.10
N HIS A 34 8.52 6.68 -4.31
CA HIS A 34 7.53 7.65 -3.82
C HIS A 34 7.50 7.72 -2.29
N LEU A 35 7.62 6.58 -1.62
CA LEU A 35 7.69 6.55 -0.15
C LEU A 35 8.95 7.23 0.37
N PHE A 36 10.07 7.04 -0.32
CA PHE A 36 11.31 7.74 0.02
C PHE A 36 11.15 9.26 -0.17
N ASP A 37 10.46 9.67 -1.24
CA ASP A 37 10.12 11.08 -1.47
C ASP A 37 9.27 11.66 -0.32
N ILE A 38 8.26 10.90 0.14
CA ILE A 38 7.44 11.32 1.28
C ILE A 38 8.31 11.48 2.53
N GLY A 39 9.22 10.54 2.78
CA GLY A 39 10.18 10.65 3.87
C GLY A 39 11.02 11.92 3.79
N GLY A 40 11.43 12.27 2.58
CA GLY A 40 12.16 13.52 2.32
C GLY A 40 11.33 14.76 2.62
N GLU A 41 10.05 14.75 2.23
CA GLU A 41 9.12 15.86 2.54
C GLU A 41 8.96 16.06 4.05
N LEU A 42 8.91 14.95 4.80
CA LEU A 42 8.74 15.00 6.25
C LEU A 42 10.02 15.48 6.98
N SER A 43 11.17 15.28 6.37
CA SER A 43 12.47 15.60 6.97
C SER A 43 12.96 16.99 6.61
N ILE A 44 12.61 17.51 5.44
CA ILE A 44 13.13 18.79 4.91
C ILE A 44 11.97 19.77 4.79
N PRO A 45 11.97 20.88 5.57
CA PRO A 45 10.91 21.88 5.48
C PRO A 45 10.72 22.40 4.05
N ASP A 46 9.46 22.58 3.66
CA ASP A 46 9.05 23.13 2.36
C ASP A 46 9.49 22.31 1.13
N HIS A 47 10.00 21.10 1.36
CA HIS A 47 10.35 20.19 0.27
C HIS A 47 9.11 19.40 -0.14
N ILE A 48 8.59 19.67 -1.34
CA ILE A 48 7.36 19.04 -1.86
C ILE A 48 7.72 18.32 -3.16
N VAL A 49 7.51 17.00 -3.20
CA VAL A 49 7.83 16.14 -4.34
C VAL A 49 6.59 15.41 -4.85
N ILE A 50 5.74 14.92 -3.94
CA ILE A 50 4.55 14.18 -4.31
C ILE A 50 3.49 15.12 -4.87
N ASN A 51 2.96 14.78 -6.04
CA ASN A 51 1.91 15.53 -6.72
C ASN A 51 0.72 14.64 -7.04
N GLU A 52 -0.32 15.20 -7.62
CA GLU A 52 -1.54 14.47 -7.97
C GLU A 52 -1.29 13.38 -9.03
N ASP A 53 -0.29 13.53 -9.90
CA ASP A 53 0.04 12.52 -10.90
C ASP A 53 0.50 11.22 -10.24
N LYS A 54 1.23 11.30 -9.13
CA LYS A 54 1.67 10.12 -8.39
C LYS A 54 0.50 9.44 -7.67
N VAL A 55 -0.44 10.22 -7.17
CA VAL A 55 -1.69 9.68 -6.61
C VAL A 55 -2.50 8.98 -7.70
N LEU A 56 -2.63 9.60 -8.87
CA LEU A 56 -3.35 9.03 -10.00
C LEU A 56 -2.73 7.70 -10.47
N PHE A 57 -1.41 7.61 -10.46
CA PHE A 57 -0.70 6.36 -10.75
C PHE A 57 -1.20 5.21 -9.86
N LEU A 58 -1.35 5.46 -8.56
CA LEU A 58 -1.86 4.43 -7.62
C LEU A 58 -3.32 4.09 -7.92
N GLU A 59 -4.15 5.09 -8.16
CA GLU A 59 -5.56 4.89 -8.44
C GLU A 59 -5.77 4.06 -9.73
N GLU A 60 -5.04 4.38 -10.78
CA GLU A 60 -5.11 3.64 -12.03
C GLU A 60 -4.58 2.22 -11.89
N SER A 61 -3.46 2.03 -11.17
CA SER A 61 -2.89 0.72 -10.91
C SER A 61 -3.83 -0.16 -10.10
N LEU A 62 -4.47 0.43 -9.08
CA LEU A 62 -5.46 -0.25 -8.25
C LEU A 62 -6.66 -0.70 -9.08
N ASP A 63 -7.22 0.20 -9.89
CA ASP A 63 -8.39 -0.10 -10.72
C ASP A 63 -8.10 -1.21 -11.71
N LYS A 64 -6.92 -1.17 -12.33
CA LYS A 64 -6.51 -2.19 -13.30
C LYS A 64 -6.48 -3.58 -12.70
N ILE A 65 -5.97 -3.72 -11.48
CA ILE A 65 -5.91 -5.01 -10.79
C ILE A 65 -7.31 -5.41 -10.29
N ASN A 66 -8.03 -4.47 -9.71
CA ASN A 66 -9.33 -4.73 -9.10
C ASN A 66 -10.36 -5.24 -10.11
N LYS A 67 -10.28 -4.81 -11.37
CA LYS A 67 -11.15 -5.28 -12.45
C LYS A 67 -11.05 -6.78 -12.68
N THR A 68 -9.94 -7.41 -12.32
CA THR A 68 -9.73 -8.86 -12.51
C THR A 68 -10.26 -9.69 -11.35
N LEU A 69 -10.71 -9.05 -10.26
CA LEU A 69 -11.11 -9.72 -9.04
C LEU A 69 -12.63 -9.78 -8.91
N PRO A 70 -13.17 -10.91 -8.41
CA PRO A 70 -14.61 -11.00 -8.15
C PRO A 70 -14.99 -10.11 -6.95
N PRO A 71 -16.26 -9.67 -6.87
CA PRO A 71 -16.72 -8.91 -5.70
C PRO A 71 -16.58 -9.72 -4.42
N LEU A 72 -16.24 -9.05 -3.32
CA LEU A 72 -16.19 -9.68 -2.00
C LEU A 72 -17.60 -9.84 -1.46
N LYS A 73 -17.88 -11.04 -0.94
CA LYS A 73 -19.17 -11.37 -0.29
C LYS A 73 -19.08 -11.25 1.23
N GLU A 74 -17.87 -11.25 1.76
CA GLU A 74 -17.61 -11.19 3.19
C GLU A 74 -16.21 -10.61 3.40
N PHE A 75 -15.91 -10.19 4.65
CA PHE A 75 -14.55 -9.82 5.02
C PHE A 75 -13.61 -10.98 4.81
N ILE A 76 -12.36 -10.68 4.44
CA ILE A 76 -11.30 -11.68 4.30
C ILE A 76 -10.33 -11.56 5.46
N LEU A 77 -9.75 -12.69 5.84
CA LEU A 77 -8.65 -12.70 6.81
C LEU A 77 -7.34 -12.36 6.12
N PRO A 78 -6.44 -11.62 6.78
CA PRO A 78 -5.11 -11.34 6.22
C PRO A 78 -4.30 -12.63 6.16
N GLY A 79 -3.83 -13.00 4.97
CA GLY A 79 -3.08 -14.24 4.79
C GLY A 79 -3.23 -14.81 3.40
N GLY A 80 -3.03 -16.11 3.28
CA GLY A 80 -3.00 -16.82 2.02
C GLY A 80 -1.57 -17.19 1.65
N SER A 81 -1.13 -16.85 0.44
CA SER A 81 0.27 -17.03 0.08
C SER A 81 1.18 -16.11 0.91
N LYS A 82 2.46 -16.44 0.97
CA LYS A 82 3.46 -15.66 1.71
C LYS A 82 3.48 -14.21 1.21
N GLU A 83 3.49 -14.01 -0.11
CA GLU A 83 3.53 -12.68 -0.72
C GLU A 83 2.27 -11.88 -0.37
N SER A 84 1.11 -12.52 -0.39
CA SER A 84 -0.15 -11.89 0.00
C SER A 84 -0.16 -11.52 1.48
N ALA A 85 0.35 -12.41 2.34
CA ALA A 85 0.46 -12.13 3.78
C ALA A 85 1.32 -10.89 4.04
N TYR A 86 2.45 -10.75 3.34
CA TYR A 86 3.28 -9.55 3.45
C TYR A 86 2.58 -8.30 2.91
N CYS A 87 1.77 -8.42 1.88
CA CYS A 87 0.96 -7.29 1.40
C CYS A 87 -0.04 -6.84 2.46
N HIS A 88 -0.65 -7.77 3.17
CA HIS A 88 -1.54 -7.43 4.29
C HIS A 88 -0.79 -6.76 5.44
N LEU A 89 0.41 -7.24 5.76
CA LEU A 89 1.25 -6.57 6.77
C LEU A 89 1.58 -5.15 6.34
N ALA A 90 2.02 -4.97 5.09
CA ALA A 90 2.31 -3.65 4.54
C ALA A 90 1.07 -2.75 4.59
N ARG A 91 -0.11 -3.29 4.28
CA ARG A 91 -1.38 -2.57 4.37
C ARG A 91 -1.63 -2.04 5.78
N THR A 92 -1.43 -2.87 6.80
CA THR A 92 -1.68 -2.45 8.18
C THR A 92 -0.68 -1.39 8.65
N VAL A 93 0.58 -1.52 8.28
CA VAL A 93 1.60 -0.50 8.57
C VAL A 93 1.31 0.79 7.81
N CYS A 94 0.84 0.69 6.58
CA CYS A 94 0.42 1.84 5.77
C CYS A 94 -0.73 2.60 6.46
N ARG A 95 -1.73 1.88 6.98
CA ARG A 95 -2.85 2.49 7.70
C ARG A 95 -2.39 3.17 8.99
N ARG A 96 -1.43 2.58 9.70
CA ARG A 96 -0.82 3.23 10.88
C ARG A 96 -0.08 4.49 10.47
N SER A 97 0.68 4.44 9.38
CA SER A 97 1.39 5.60 8.83
C SER A 97 0.42 6.73 8.48
N GLU A 98 -0.70 6.38 7.86
CA GLU A 98 -1.75 7.35 7.54
C GLU A 98 -2.29 8.04 8.78
N ARG A 99 -2.60 7.27 9.82
CA ARG A 99 -3.10 7.85 11.09
C ARG A 99 -2.08 8.79 11.73
N VAL A 100 -0.82 8.40 11.73
CA VAL A 100 0.26 9.22 12.29
C VAL A 100 0.43 10.52 11.51
N LEU A 101 0.46 10.45 10.17
CA LEU A 101 0.58 11.64 9.32
C LEU A 101 -0.63 12.55 9.43
N PHE A 102 -1.82 11.99 9.49
CA PHE A 102 -3.04 12.78 9.67
C PHE A 102 -3.03 13.54 11.00
N LYS A 103 -2.61 12.89 12.08
CA LYS A 103 -2.46 13.54 13.38
C LYS A 103 -1.42 14.64 13.33
N LEU A 104 -0.28 14.38 12.68
CA LEU A 104 0.78 15.35 12.52
C LEU A 104 0.33 16.57 11.70
N SER A 105 -0.53 16.37 10.70
CA SER A 105 -1.05 17.43 9.84
C SER A 105 -1.85 18.50 10.58
N LYS A 106 -2.30 18.19 11.80
CA LYS A 106 -3.04 19.17 12.64
C LYS A 106 -2.13 20.21 13.28
N SER A 107 -0.85 19.91 13.42
CA SER A 107 0.13 20.80 14.05
C SER A 107 1.25 21.21 13.10
N GLU A 108 1.45 20.49 12.01
CA GLU A 108 2.48 20.78 11.03
C GLU A 108 1.89 20.78 9.62
N LYS A 109 2.55 21.49 8.71
CA LYS A 109 2.13 21.52 7.31
C LYS A 109 2.57 20.25 6.61
N ILE A 110 1.62 19.40 6.25
CA ILE A 110 1.84 18.16 5.50
C ILE A 110 1.24 18.30 4.11
N ASN A 111 1.98 17.91 3.10
CA ASN A 111 1.51 17.90 1.71
C ASN A 111 0.25 17.04 1.57
N SER A 112 -0.85 17.63 1.12
CA SER A 112 -2.13 16.94 0.99
C SER A 112 -2.07 15.79 -0.02
N ALA A 113 -1.26 15.90 -1.07
CA ALA A 113 -1.07 14.83 -2.03
C ALA A 113 -0.37 13.62 -1.39
N SER A 114 0.56 13.86 -0.45
CA SER A 114 1.21 12.77 0.29
C SER A 114 0.24 12.03 1.19
N LEU A 115 -0.68 12.74 1.85
CA LEU A 115 -1.74 12.12 2.65
C LEU A 115 -2.65 11.25 1.78
N LYS A 116 -3.07 11.76 0.62
CA LYS A 116 -3.85 10.98 -0.34
C LYS A 116 -3.09 9.76 -0.84
N TYR A 117 -1.80 9.92 -1.13
CA TYR A 117 -0.96 8.84 -1.61
C TYR A 117 -0.95 7.66 -0.61
N ILE A 118 -0.70 7.94 0.65
CA ILE A 118 -0.68 6.90 1.69
C ILE A 118 -2.06 6.24 1.82
N ASN A 119 -3.14 7.02 1.74
CA ASN A 119 -4.49 6.45 1.78
C ASN A 119 -4.74 5.50 0.59
N ARG A 120 -4.41 5.92 -0.63
CA ARG A 120 -4.58 5.09 -1.83
C ARG A 120 -3.66 3.88 -1.82
N LEU A 121 -2.46 4.00 -1.24
CA LEU A 121 -1.53 2.88 -1.13
C LEU A 121 -2.09 1.76 -0.27
N SER A 122 -2.78 2.07 0.83
CA SER A 122 -3.40 1.02 1.65
C SER A 122 -4.45 0.25 0.87
N ASP A 123 -5.25 0.93 0.04
CA ASP A 123 -6.23 0.29 -0.83
C ASP A 123 -5.55 -0.57 -1.91
N TYR A 124 -4.48 -0.04 -2.51
CA TYR A 124 -3.70 -0.79 -3.49
C TYR A 124 -3.14 -2.09 -2.88
N LEU A 125 -2.59 -2.02 -1.68
CA LEU A 125 -2.01 -3.19 -1.02
C LEU A 125 -3.06 -4.25 -0.69
N PHE A 126 -4.27 -3.84 -0.34
CA PHE A 126 -5.38 -4.77 -0.12
C PHE A 126 -5.74 -5.51 -1.41
N VAL A 127 -5.94 -4.77 -2.48
CA VAL A 127 -6.28 -5.33 -3.80
C VAL A 127 -5.13 -6.20 -4.31
N LEU A 128 -3.89 -5.76 -4.12
CA LEU A 128 -2.71 -6.53 -4.51
C LEU A 128 -2.62 -7.86 -3.78
N ALA A 129 -2.91 -7.89 -2.48
CA ALA A 129 -2.91 -9.14 -1.71
C ALA A 129 -3.88 -10.16 -2.31
N ARG A 130 -5.09 -9.72 -2.67
CA ARG A 130 -6.09 -10.58 -3.31
C ARG A 130 -5.64 -11.03 -4.71
N PHE A 131 -5.07 -10.12 -5.47
CA PHE A 131 -4.57 -10.43 -6.82
C PHE A 131 -3.46 -11.48 -6.75
N ILE A 132 -2.54 -11.36 -5.83
CA ILE A 132 -1.43 -12.31 -5.66
C ILE A 132 -1.97 -13.69 -5.27
N ASN A 133 -2.93 -13.76 -4.35
CA ASN A 133 -3.55 -15.03 -3.99
C ASN A 133 -4.20 -15.69 -5.21
N LYS A 134 -4.95 -14.92 -5.98
CA LYS A 134 -5.58 -15.43 -7.20
C LYS A 134 -4.53 -15.93 -8.20
N SER A 135 -3.46 -15.18 -8.41
CA SER A 135 -2.37 -15.55 -9.33
C SER A 135 -1.66 -16.82 -8.89
N ASN A 136 -1.56 -17.07 -7.59
CA ASN A 136 -0.93 -18.26 -7.03
C ASN A 136 -1.90 -19.42 -6.85
N GLY A 137 -3.15 -19.27 -7.28
CA GLY A 137 -4.17 -20.31 -7.11
C GLY A 137 -4.59 -20.51 -5.65
N VAL A 138 -4.38 -19.52 -4.81
CA VAL A 138 -4.74 -19.55 -3.39
C VAL A 138 -6.02 -18.74 -3.19
N LYS A 139 -7.01 -19.34 -2.54
CA LYS A 139 -8.28 -18.66 -2.26
C LYS A 139 -8.11 -17.74 -1.05
N ASP A 140 -8.77 -16.57 -1.11
CA ASP A 140 -8.91 -15.72 0.07
C ASP A 140 -9.69 -16.48 1.15
N ILE A 141 -9.28 -16.33 2.40
CA ILE A 141 -9.95 -16.97 3.53
C ILE A 141 -11.00 -16.00 4.05
N LEU A 142 -12.26 -16.40 3.96
CA LEU A 142 -13.37 -15.54 4.38
C LEU A 142 -13.57 -15.62 5.89
N TRP A 143 -13.94 -14.49 6.49
CA TRP A 143 -14.31 -14.45 7.89
C TRP A 143 -15.61 -15.25 8.11
N GLU A 144 -15.61 -16.09 9.13
CA GLU A 144 -16.76 -16.89 9.54
C GLU A 144 -17.28 -16.40 10.87
N LYS A 145 -18.44 -15.78 10.86
CA LYS A 145 -19.03 -15.09 12.00
C LYS A 145 -19.32 -16.00 13.20
N SER A 146 -19.59 -17.28 12.95
CA SER A 146 -20.05 -18.23 13.98
C SER A 146 -18.96 -19.20 14.48
N ILE A 147 -17.73 -19.05 14.05
CA ILE A 147 -16.66 -19.98 14.41
C ILE A 147 -16.17 -19.77 15.84
#